data_dcdc14d1c0c0d2ec1a32696ebf615eb3
#
_entry.id   dcdc14d1c0c0d2ec1a32696ebf615eb3
#
_cell.length_a   1.000
_cell.length_b   1.000
_cell.length_c   1.000
_cell.angle_alpha   90.00
_cell.angle_beta   90.00
_cell.angle_gamma   90.00
#
_symmetry.space_group_name_H-M   'P 1'
#
loop_
_entity.id
_entity.type
_entity.pdbx_description
1 polymer ?
#
loop_
_entity_poly.entity_id
_entity_poly.type
_entity_poly.pdbx_seq_one_letter_code
_entity_poly.pdbx_strand_id
1 'polypeptide(L)'
;MEKAVHVFVFDCLADWEIGLVTYDLKTANGKKLHTFSMSAETIVTGGGLRVIPDKTIADIYEDEVSMLILPGGSMWETNDPEPILALVNRLLQKGIPVAAICGATLFLARHGVLDERKHTSNGLAYLQEGAPGYNGEALYEEVPAVFTEGLITASGRYPIEFAHAIVKRLAIYDEQTLDAFLQFWRV
;
A
#
# COMPACT_ATOMS: atom_id res chain seq x y z
N MET A 1 -1.75 -13.65 -19.17
CA MET A 1 -1.38 -12.21 -19.27
C MET A 1 -0.32 -11.90 -18.22
N GLU A 2 0.58 -10.96 -18.50
CA GLU A 2 1.57 -10.51 -17.52
C GLU A 2 0.90 -9.67 -16.46
N LYS A 3 1.09 -10.05 -15.17
CA LYS A 3 0.47 -9.36 -14.04
C LYS A 3 1.14 -8.00 -13.80
N ALA A 4 0.36 -7.02 -13.37
CA ALA A 4 0.79 -5.65 -13.08
C ALA A 4 0.67 -5.33 -11.58
N VAL A 5 1.50 -4.40 -11.10
CA VAL A 5 1.29 -3.73 -9.82
C VAL A 5 0.18 -2.69 -10.00
N HIS A 6 -0.79 -2.69 -9.11
CA HIS A 6 -1.90 -1.73 -9.13
C HIS A 6 -1.79 -0.78 -7.94
N VAL A 7 -1.82 0.52 -8.21
CA VAL A 7 -1.76 1.58 -7.20
C VAL A 7 -3.09 2.29 -7.15
N PHE A 8 -3.75 2.27 -6.01
CA PHE A 8 -4.96 3.05 -5.80
C PHE A 8 -4.61 4.54 -5.66
N VAL A 9 -5.24 5.38 -6.48
CA VAL A 9 -5.03 6.84 -6.45
C VAL A 9 -6.34 7.57 -6.20
N PHE A 10 -6.28 8.64 -5.41
CA PHE A 10 -7.43 9.44 -4.98
C PHE A 10 -7.00 10.86 -4.62
N ASP A 11 -7.94 11.79 -4.52
CA ASP A 11 -7.63 13.17 -4.14
C ASP A 11 -6.95 13.26 -2.77
N CYS A 12 -5.90 14.07 -2.69
CA CYS A 12 -5.08 14.28 -1.49
C CYS A 12 -4.35 13.02 -1.00
N LEU A 13 -4.07 12.03 -1.87
CA LEU A 13 -3.14 10.96 -1.51
C LEU A 13 -1.75 11.52 -1.19
N ALA A 14 -1.04 10.87 -0.29
CA ALA A 14 0.33 11.21 0.09
C ALA A 14 1.32 10.69 -0.97
N ASP A 15 1.59 11.49 -1.99
CA ASP A 15 2.39 11.11 -3.16
C ASP A 15 3.85 10.74 -2.82
N TRP A 16 4.43 11.36 -1.77
CA TRP A 16 5.78 11.03 -1.29
C TRP A 16 5.90 9.58 -0.79
N GLU A 17 4.81 8.97 -0.34
CA GLU A 17 4.82 7.61 0.18
C GLU A 17 5.00 6.55 -0.90
N ILE A 18 4.57 6.85 -2.12
CA ILE A 18 4.66 5.93 -3.26
C ILE A 18 5.66 6.37 -4.32
N GLY A 19 6.18 7.60 -4.24
CA GLY A 19 7.08 8.15 -5.25
C GLY A 19 8.30 7.28 -5.50
N LEU A 20 8.98 6.85 -4.45
CA LEU A 20 10.15 5.98 -4.55
C LEU A 20 9.80 4.62 -5.15
N VAL A 21 8.80 3.94 -4.60
CA VAL A 21 8.47 2.57 -5.03
C VAL A 21 7.96 2.54 -6.47
N THR A 22 7.16 3.51 -6.90
CA THR A 22 6.66 3.56 -8.28
C THR A 22 7.77 3.85 -9.28
N TYR A 23 8.69 4.78 -8.94
CA TYR A 23 9.88 5.04 -9.72
C TYR A 23 10.71 3.77 -9.90
N ASP A 24 11.01 3.08 -8.80
CA ASP A 24 11.88 1.92 -8.78
C ASP A 24 11.28 0.73 -9.56
N LEU A 25 10.01 0.41 -9.34
CA LEU A 25 9.29 -0.62 -10.08
C LEU A 25 9.32 -0.37 -11.59
N LYS A 26 9.18 0.89 -12.00
CA LYS A 26 9.15 1.26 -13.41
C LYS A 26 10.53 1.24 -14.06
N THR A 27 11.54 1.79 -13.38
CA THR A 27 12.87 2.02 -13.97
C THR A 27 13.78 0.81 -13.87
N ALA A 28 13.77 0.09 -12.74
CA ALA A 28 14.71 -1.01 -12.50
C ALA A 28 14.35 -2.28 -13.27
N ASN A 29 13.07 -2.58 -13.46
CA ASN A 29 12.63 -3.85 -14.06
C ASN A 29 11.53 -3.72 -15.11
N GLY A 30 11.16 -2.50 -15.50
CA GLY A 30 10.08 -2.29 -16.46
C GLY A 30 8.77 -2.95 -16.05
N LYS A 31 8.52 -3.14 -14.73
CA LYS A 31 7.28 -3.75 -14.25
C LYS A 31 6.09 -2.97 -14.77
N LYS A 32 5.05 -3.70 -15.17
CA LYS A 32 3.77 -3.07 -15.48
C LYS A 32 3.19 -2.50 -14.19
N LEU A 33 2.90 -1.22 -14.21
CA LEU A 33 2.28 -0.49 -13.12
C LEU A 33 1.06 0.23 -13.70
N HIS A 34 -0.08 0.05 -13.07
CA HIS A 34 -1.31 0.76 -13.39
C HIS A 34 -1.81 1.50 -12.17
N THR A 35 -2.16 2.75 -12.37
CA THR A 35 -2.94 3.52 -11.41
C THR A 35 -4.43 3.23 -11.61
N PHE A 36 -5.21 3.19 -10.53
CA PHE A 36 -6.66 3.10 -10.63
C PHE A 36 -7.32 3.92 -9.53
N SER A 37 -8.54 4.34 -9.79
CA SER A 37 -9.35 5.12 -8.85
C SER A 37 -10.80 4.61 -8.82
N MET A 38 -11.63 5.20 -7.97
CA MET A 38 -13.08 4.92 -7.93
C MET A 38 -13.78 5.34 -9.23
N SER A 39 -13.26 6.35 -9.92
CA SER A 39 -13.76 6.84 -11.21
C SER A 39 -12.60 7.14 -12.17
N ALA A 40 -12.91 7.45 -13.42
CA ALA A 40 -11.92 7.85 -14.42
C ALA A 40 -11.54 9.36 -14.35
N GLU A 41 -12.07 10.07 -13.36
CA GLU A 41 -11.80 11.49 -13.19
C GLU A 41 -10.34 11.75 -12.78
N THR A 42 -9.79 12.87 -13.23
CA THR A 42 -8.47 13.33 -12.81
C THR A 42 -8.49 13.61 -11.32
N ILE A 43 -7.54 13.02 -10.58
CA ILE A 43 -7.33 13.29 -9.16
C ILE A 43 -6.18 14.31 -8.97
N VAL A 44 -6.15 14.97 -7.83
CA VAL A 44 -5.07 15.86 -7.41
C VAL A 44 -4.44 15.33 -6.14
N THR A 45 -3.16 14.98 -6.19
CA THR A 45 -2.42 14.46 -5.03
C THR A 45 -2.24 15.51 -3.91
N GLY A 46 -1.80 15.09 -2.72
CA GLY A 46 -1.47 16.01 -1.63
C GLY A 46 -0.34 17.01 -1.98
N GLY A 47 0.59 16.61 -2.87
CA GLY A 47 1.62 17.49 -3.43
C GLY A 47 1.17 18.37 -4.60
N GLY A 48 -0.11 18.25 -5.03
CA GLY A 48 -0.69 19.06 -6.10
C GLY A 48 -0.48 18.51 -7.52
N LEU A 49 0.03 17.29 -7.66
CA LEU A 49 0.17 16.64 -8.96
C LEU A 49 -1.19 16.19 -9.48
N ARG A 50 -1.44 16.39 -10.78
CA ARG A 50 -2.64 15.89 -11.46
C ARG A 50 -2.35 14.51 -12.02
N VAL A 51 -3.17 13.53 -11.66
CA VAL A 51 -3.05 12.15 -12.14
C VAL A 51 -4.36 11.74 -12.82
N ILE A 52 -4.25 11.23 -14.03
CA ILE A 52 -5.36 10.57 -14.74
C ILE A 52 -5.20 9.07 -14.44
N PRO A 53 -6.12 8.42 -13.73
CA PRO A 53 -6.03 6.98 -13.48
C PRO A 53 -6.07 6.17 -14.77
N ASP A 54 -5.24 5.12 -14.86
CA ASP A 54 -5.23 4.22 -16.03
C ASP A 54 -6.51 3.36 -16.10
N LYS A 55 -7.10 3.07 -14.94
CA LYS A 55 -8.27 2.18 -14.77
C LYS A 55 -9.22 2.73 -13.71
N THR A 56 -10.44 2.22 -13.72
CA THR A 56 -11.36 2.35 -12.57
C THR A 56 -11.35 1.07 -11.74
N ILE A 57 -11.90 1.12 -10.52
CA ILE A 57 -12.03 -0.07 -9.66
C ILE A 57 -12.82 -1.20 -10.35
N ALA A 58 -13.77 -0.86 -11.24
CA ALA A 58 -14.57 -1.83 -12.00
C ALA A 58 -13.74 -2.59 -13.06
N ASP A 59 -12.60 -2.06 -13.47
CA ASP A 59 -11.71 -2.63 -14.48
C ASP A 59 -10.60 -3.49 -13.87
N ILE A 60 -10.61 -3.72 -12.55
CA ILE A 60 -9.60 -4.50 -11.86
C ILE A 60 -10.01 -5.97 -11.78
N TYR A 61 -9.28 -6.82 -12.49
CA TYR A 61 -9.40 -8.27 -12.44
C TYR A 61 -8.25 -8.85 -11.63
N GLU A 62 -8.55 -9.65 -10.60
CA GLU A 62 -7.55 -10.16 -9.65
C GLU A 62 -6.44 -10.96 -10.35
N ASP A 63 -6.76 -11.66 -11.42
CA ASP A 63 -5.80 -12.49 -12.16
C ASP A 63 -4.74 -11.65 -12.91
N GLU A 64 -4.97 -10.34 -13.08
CA GLU A 64 -4.04 -9.37 -13.65
C GLU A 64 -3.19 -8.66 -12.58
N VAL A 65 -3.51 -8.84 -11.29
CA VAL A 65 -2.83 -8.16 -10.19
C VAL A 65 -1.63 -8.96 -9.71
N SER A 66 -0.44 -8.36 -9.68
CA SER A 66 0.74 -8.90 -9.01
C SER A 66 0.87 -8.40 -7.56
N MET A 67 0.42 -7.18 -7.30
CA MET A 67 0.34 -6.54 -5.99
C MET A 67 -0.61 -5.35 -6.04
N LEU A 68 -1.34 -5.11 -4.97
CA LEU A 68 -2.10 -3.88 -4.72
C LEU A 68 -1.31 -2.98 -3.76
N ILE A 69 -1.17 -1.69 -4.11
CA ILE A 69 -0.58 -0.67 -3.24
C ILE A 69 -1.66 0.34 -2.85
N LEU A 70 -1.83 0.54 -1.56
CA LEU A 70 -2.71 1.53 -0.95
C LEU A 70 -1.88 2.61 -0.25
N PRO A 71 -1.69 3.79 -0.87
CA PRO A 71 -1.02 4.91 -0.25
C PRO A 71 -1.84 5.51 0.88
N GLY A 72 -1.19 6.26 1.75
CA GLY A 72 -1.86 7.10 2.74
C GLY A 72 -2.51 8.33 2.13
N GLY A 73 -3.16 9.08 2.97
CA GLY A 73 -3.87 10.32 2.62
C GLY A 73 -5.07 10.52 3.52
N SER A 74 -5.57 11.76 3.58
CA SER A 74 -6.66 12.16 4.48
C SER A 74 -8.01 11.49 4.17
N MET A 75 -8.17 10.97 2.96
CA MET A 75 -9.40 10.25 2.58
C MET A 75 -9.72 9.11 3.57
N TRP A 76 -8.70 8.37 4.01
CA TRP A 76 -8.87 7.22 4.91
C TRP A 76 -9.38 7.57 6.31
N GLU A 77 -9.28 8.84 6.72
CA GLU A 77 -9.79 9.28 8.02
C GLU A 77 -11.30 9.44 8.03
N THR A 78 -11.89 9.74 6.86
CA THR A 78 -13.30 10.10 6.72
C THR A 78 -14.12 9.17 5.84
N ASN A 79 -13.47 8.31 5.04
CA ASN A 79 -14.13 7.42 4.08
C ASN A 79 -13.67 5.99 4.24
N ASP A 80 -14.61 5.09 4.09
CA ASP A 80 -14.39 3.63 4.07
C ASP A 80 -14.93 3.06 2.75
N PRO A 81 -14.18 3.17 1.62
CA PRO A 81 -14.66 2.73 0.32
C PRO A 81 -14.81 1.21 0.26
N GLU A 82 -16.05 0.73 0.39
CA GLU A 82 -16.38 -0.69 0.39
C GLU A 82 -15.83 -1.45 -0.82
N PRO A 83 -15.84 -0.92 -2.06
CA PRO A 83 -15.23 -1.63 -3.20
C PRO A 83 -13.73 -1.90 -3.05
N ILE A 84 -12.99 -1.02 -2.37
CA ILE A 84 -11.57 -1.23 -2.07
C ILE A 84 -11.40 -2.33 -1.03
N LEU A 85 -12.22 -2.34 0.03
CA LEU A 85 -12.21 -3.41 1.02
C LEU A 85 -12.50 -4.78 0.37
N ALA A 86 -13.51 -4.84 -0.47
CA ALA A 86 -13.87 -6.05 -1.19
C ALA A 86 -12.71 -6.55 -2.08
N LEU A 87 -12.01 -5.63 -2.77
CA LEU A 87 -10.83 -5.96 -3.57
C LEU A 87 -9.69 -6.50 -2.68
N VAL A 88 -9.37 -5.81 -1.57
CA VAL A 88 -8.33 -6.24 -0.60
C VAL A 88 -8.60 -7.66 -0.14
N ASN A 89 -9.83 -7.95 0.31
CA ASN A 89 -10.20 -9.27 0.81
C ASN A 89 -10.06 -10.36 -0.27
N ARG A 90 -10.52 -10.12 -1.50
CA ARG A 90 -10.37 -11.07 -2.61
C ARG A 90 -8.90 -11.34 -2.94
N LEU A 91 -8.05 -10.29 -2.96
CA LEU A 91 -6.62 -10.44 -3.26
C LEU A 91 -5.92 -11.24 -2.17
N LEU A 92 -6.14 -10.91 -0.89
CA LEU A 92 -5.54 -11.65 0.24
C LEU A 92 -5.99 -13.12 0.26
N GLN A 93 -7.26 -13.40 0.00
CA GLN A 93 -7.77 -14.79 -0.12
C GLN A 93 -7.11 -15.58 -1.24
N LYS A 94 -6.74 -14.92 -2.34
CA LYS A 94 -6.00 -15.53 -3.47
C LYS A 94 -4.47 -15.54 -3.25
N GLY A 95 -3.97 -15.10 -2.11
CA GLY A 95 -2.53 -15.00 -1.83
C GLY A 95 -1.81 -13.92 -2.64
N ILE A 96 -2.57 -12.97 -3.23
CA ILE A 96 -2.01 -11.83 -3.96
C ILE A 96 -1.68 -10.73 -2.94
N PRO A 97 -0.44 -10.23 -2.91
CA PRO A 97 -0.01 -9.32 -1.87
C PRO A 97 -0.68 -7.95 -1.97
N VAL A 98 -0.97 -7.40 -0.79
CA VAL A 98 -1.44 -6.03 -0.58
C VAL A 98 -0.41 -5.28 0.25
N ALA A 99 -0.12 -4.04 -0.11
CA ALA A 99 0.77 -3.15 0.61
C ALA A 99 0.02 -1.87 1.00
N ALA A 100 0.00 -1.53 2.28
CA ALA A 100 -0.69 -0.37 2.82
C ALA A 100 0.24 0.47 3.69
N ILE A 101 0.19 1.78 3.55
CA ILE A 101 1.01 2.71 4.32
C ILE A 101 0.14 3.81 4.96
N CYS A 102 0.55 4.28 6.15
CA CYS A 102 -0.06 5.45 6.80
C CYS A 102 -1.58 5.27 7.03
N GLY A 103 -2.42 6.21 6.55
CA GLY A 103 -3.88 6.15 6.70
C GLY A 103 -4.53 4.89 6.13
N ALA A 104 -3.94 4.27 5.10
CA ALA A 104 -4.46 3.01 4.57
C ALA A 104 -4.41 1.86 5.60
N THR A 105 -3.46 1.88 6.55
CA THR A 105 -3.42 0.89 7.64
C THR A 105 -4.58 1.08 8.63
N LEU A 106 -5.03 2.32 8.85
CA LEU A 106 -6.20 2.62 9.66
C LEU A 106 -7.49 2.05 9.02
N PHE A 107 -7.64 2.24 7.71
CA PHE A 107 -8.73 1.64 6.94
C PHE A 107 -8.75 0.11 7.11
N LEU A 108 -7.59 -0.56 6.98
CA LEU A 108 -7.49 -2.00 7.19
C LEU A 108 -7.85 -2.42 8.63
N ALA A 109 -7.44 -1.63 9.62
CA ALA A 109 -7.74 -1.89 11.03
C ALA A 109 -9.25 -1.80 11.32
N ARG A 110 -9.94 -0.77 10.80
CA ARG A 110 -11.40 -0.62 10.97
C ARG A 110 -12.18 -1.82 10.47
N HIS A 111 -11.66 -2.52 9.49
CA HIS A 111 -12.32 -3.66 8.85
C HIS A 111 -11.76 -5.02 9.29
N GLY A 112 -11.01 -5.06 10.41
CA GLY A 112 -10.51 -6.30 11.02
C GLY A 112 -9.43 -7.02 10.20
N VAL A 113 -8.91 -6.42 9.12
CA VAL A 113 -7.88 -7.05 8.26
C VAL A 113 -6.57 -7.24 9.03
N LEU A 114 -6.32 -6.41 10.05
CA LEU A 114 -5.11 -6.45 10.86
C LEU A 114 -5.21 -7.32 12.12
N ASP A 115 -6.41 -7.75 12.52
CA ASP A 115 -6.66 -8.38 13.82
C ASP A 115 -5.91 -9.69 14.02
N GLU A 116 -5.66 -10.44 12.94
CA GLU A 116 -5.00 -11.75 13.00
C GLU A 116 -3.61 -11.75 12.32
N ARG A 117 -3.04 -10.57 12.02
CA ARG A 117 -1.77 -10.43 11.29
C ARG A 117 -0.81 -9.53 12.03
N LYS A 118 0.47 -9.89 12.04
CA LYS A 118 1.51 -8.92 12.44
C LYS A 118 1.48 -7.72 11.50
N HIS A 119 1.54 -6.52 12.06
CA HIS A 119 1.43 -5.28 11.31
C HIS A 119 2.06 -4.10 12.05
N THR A 120 2.24 -3.01 11.34
CA THR A 120 2.60 -1.70 11.88
C THR A 120 1.72 -0.61 11.28
N SER A 121 1.82 0.59 11.81
CA SER A 121 1.06 1.78 11.38
C SER A 121 1.77 3.06 11.80
N ASN A 122 1.07 4.19 11.81
CA ASN A 122 1.54 5.47 12.35
C ASN A 122 1.71 5.49 13.88
N GLY A 123 1.35 4.40 14.55
CA GLY A 123 1.44 4.18 15.98
C GLY A 123 0.26 3.34 16.47
N LEU A 124 0.45 2.59 17.56
CA LEU A 124 -0.64 1.79 18.11
C LEU A 124 -1.83 2.66 18.54
N ALA A 125 -1.57 3.80 19.21
CA ALA A 125 -2.60 4.74 19.62
C ALA A 125 -3.42 5.27 18.43
N TYR A 126 -2.78 5.52 17.29
CA TYR A 126 -3.46 5.95 16.06
C TYR A 126 -4.50 4.92 15.58
N LEU A 127 -4.18 3.62 15.67
CA LEU A 127 -5.13 2.57 15.33
C LEU A 127 -6.26 2.44 16.35
N GLN A 128 -5.93 2.48 17.65
CA GLN A 128 -6.91 2.35 18.73
C GLN A 128 -7.91 3.51 18.74
N GLU A 129 -7.46 4.74 18.47
CA GLU A 129 -8.32 5.94 18.43
C GLU A 129 -9.17 5.97 17.15
N GLY A 130 -8.59 5.62 16.01
CA GLY A 130 -9.26 5.74 14.72
C GLY A 130 -10.04 4.51 14.27
N ALA A 131 -9.89 3.36 14.95
CA ALA A 131 -10.56 2.09 14.66
C ALA A 131 -11.12 1.46 15.94
N PRO A 132 -12.28 1.89 16.46
CA PRO A 132 -12.80 1.43 17.74
C PRO A 132 -13.05 -0.09 17.85
N GLY A 133 -13.15 -0.79 16.71
CA GLY A 133 -13.32 -2.25 16.65
C GLY A 133 -12.02 -3.03 16.44
N TYR A 134 -10.88 -2.36 16.41
CA TYR A 134 -9.59 -2.99 16.19
C TYR A 134 -9.18 -3.89 17.37
N ASN A 135 -8.83 -5.16 17.08
CA ASN A 135 -8.44 -6.17 18.03
C ASN A 135 -7.04 -6.75 17.80
N GLY A 136 -6.24 -6.12 16.95
CA GLY A 136 -4.92 -6.60 16.52
C GLY A 136 -3.75 -6.13 17.39
N GLU A 137 -3.96 -5.47 18.53
CA GLU A 137 -2.88 -4.84 19.32
C GLU A 137 -1.78 -5.81 19.76
N ALA A 138 -2.13 -7.07 20.05
CA ALA A 138 -1.15 -8.10 20.43
C ALA A 138 -0.20 -8.49 19.28
N LEU A 139 -0.54 -8.15 18.03
CA LEU A 139 0.22 -8.42 16.83
C LEU A 139 0.84 -7.16 16.22
N TYR A 140 0.64 -6.01 16.87
CA TYR A 140 1.24 -4.75 16.47
C TYR A 140 2.75 -4.76 16.76
N GLU A 141 3.55 -4.33 15.78
CA GLU A 141 4.99 -4.19 15.91
C GLU A 141 5.38 -2.72 15.69
N GLU A 142 6.08 -2.10 16.65
CA GLU A 142 6.60 -0.73 16.53
C GLU A 142 7.89 -0.73 15.70
N VAL A 143 7.74 -0.98 14.40
CA VAL A 143 8.84 -1.03 13.42
C VAL A 143 8.45 -0.26 12.15
N PRO A 144 9.41 0.15 11.31
CA PRO A 144 9.14 0.92 10.09
C PRO A 144 8.15 0.28 9.13
N ALA A 145 8.31 -1.02 8.87
CA ALA A 145 7.44 -1.80 8.00
C ALA A 145 7.39 -3.27 8.44
N VAL A 146 6.25 -3.90 8.26
CA VAL A 146 6.02 -5.33 8.52
C VAL A 146 5.52 -6.00 7.25
N PHE A 147 6.02 -7.20 6.97
CA PHE A 147 5.49 -8.08 5.94
C PHE A 147 5.08 -9.41 6.55
N THR A 148 3.83 -9.78 6.39
CA THR A 148 3.29 -11.05 6.88
C THR A 148 2.10 -11.51 6.03
N GLU A 149 1.98 -12.81 5.78
CA GLU A 149 0.81 -13.46 5.15
C GLU A 149 0.23 -12.73 3.92
N GLY A 150 1.09 -12.19 3.06
CA GLY A 150 0.66 -11.46 1.87
C GLY A 150 0.30 -9.99 2.12
N LEU A 151 0.47 -9.48 3.34
CA LEU A 151 0.22 -8.08 3.68
C LEU A 151 1.51 -7.38 4.06
N ILE A 152 1.77 -6.20 3.46
CA ILE A 152 2.80 -5.26 3.87
C ILE A 152 2.09 -4.07 4.52
N THR A 153 2.53 -3.69 5.72
CA THR A 153 2.10 -2.45 6.38
C THR A 153 3.29 -1.59 6.73
N ALA A 154 3.13 -0.27 6.70
CA ALA A 154 4.18 0.67 7.07
C ALA A 154 3.60 1.95 7.67
N SER A 155 4.39 2.62 8.52
CA SER A 155 4.09 3.98 8.93
C SER A 155 4.45 4.97 7.83
N GLY A 156 3.67 6.04 7.66
CA GLY A 156 3.90 7.12 6.70
C GLY A 156 5.24 7.86 6.89
N ARG A 157 5.92 7.63 8.02
CA ARG A 157 7.27 8.14 8.27
C ARG A 157 8.36 7.36 7.54
N TYR A 158 8.04 6.18 7.02
CA TYR A 158 9.02 5.22 6.51
C TYR A 158 8.72 4.75 5.08
N PRO A 159 8.60 5.69 4.11
CA PRO A 159 8.33 5.34 2.70
C PRO A 159 9.47 4.54 2.05
N ILE A 160 10.70 4.68 2.55
CA ILE A 160 11.87 3.92 2.06
C ILE A 160 11.74 2.45 2.43
N GLU A 161 11.39 2.15 3.70
CA GLU A 161 11.21 0.79 4.19
C GLU A 161 9.96 0.15 3.58
N PHE A 162 8.91 0.94 3.32
CA PHE A 162 7.76 0.50 2.56
C PHE A 162 8.13 0.07 1.14
N ALA A 163 8.89 0.92 0.42
CA ALA A 163 9.40 0.59 -0.90
C ALA A 163 10.28 -0.66 -0.88
N HIS A 164 11.21 -0.74 0.08
CA HIS A 164 12.08 -1.89 0.26
C HIS A 164 11.29 -3.20 0.47
N ALA A 165 10.27 -3.20 1.34
CA ALA A 165 9.43 -4.36 1.58
C ALA A 165 8.70 -4.82 0.31
N ILE A 166 8.22 -3.88 -0.51
CA ILE A 166 7.54 -4.15 -1.78
C ILE A 166 8.50 -4.76 -2.81
N VAL A 167 9.66 -4.14 -3.05
CA VAL A 167 10.61 -4.63 -4.05
C VAL A 167 11.18 -5.99 -3.66
N LYS A 168 11.39 -6.22 -2.35
CA LYS A 168 11.75 -7.53 -1.80
C LYS A 168 10.67 -8.57 -2.05
N ARG A 169 9.40 -8.25 -1.75
CA ARG A 169 8.26 -9.17 -1.94
C ARG A 169 8.04 -9.54 -3.40
N LEU A 170 8.30 -8.61 -4.30
CA LEU A 170 8.17 -8.81 -5.75
C LEU A 170 9.42 -9.45 -6.38
N ALA A 171 10.44 -9.77 -5.58
CA ALA A 171 11.72 -10.30 -6.03
C ALA A 171 12.35 -9.46 -7.17
N ILE A 172 12.31 -8.12 -7.00
CA ILE A 172 12.83 -7.16 -7.97
C ILE A 172 14.36 -7.21 -8.01
N TYR A 173 14.97 -7.34 -6.84
CA TYR A 173 16.41 -7.33 -6.63
C TYR A 173 16.86 -8.59 -5.90
N ASP A 174 18.14 -8.95 -6.08
CA ASP A 174 18.80 -9.92 -5.22
C ASP A 174 19.08 -9.32 -3.82
N GLU A 175 19.50 -10.16 -2.86
CA GLU A 175 19.71 -9.74 -1.47
C GLU A 175 20.77 -8.64 -1.36
N GLN A 176 21.86 -8.74 -2.13
CA GLN A 176 22.94 -7.74 -2.10
C GLN A 176 22.45 -6.37 -2.55
N THR A 177 21.64 -6.32 -3.61
CA THR A 177 21.05 -5.09 -4.13
C THR A 177 20.01 -4.52 -3.18
N LEU A 178 19.22 -5.38 -2.49
CA LEU A 178 18.28 -4.95 -1.46
C LEU A 178 18.98 -4.28 -0.26
N ASP A 179 20.12 -4.81 0.19
CA ASP A 179 20.90 -4.20 1.25
C ASP A 179 21.46 -2.84 0.82
N ALA A 180 21.98 -2.76 -0.42
CA ALA A 180 22.48 -1.51 -0.99
C ALA A 180 21.35 -0.47 -1.18
N PHE A 181 20.12 -0.90 -1.52
CA PHE A 181 18.95 -0.04 -1.63
C PHE A 181 18.69 0.74 -0.33
N LEU A 182 18.62 0.06 0.80
CA LEU A 182 18.41 0.72 2.10
C LEU A 182 19.55 1.66 2.47
N GLN A 183 20.81 1.25 2.22
CA GLN A 183 21.97 2.09 2.51
C GLN A 183 21.99 3.37 1.66
N PHE A 184 21.59 3.28 0.40
CA PHE A 184 21.56 4.42 -0.52
C PHE A 184 20.50 5.46 -0.15
N TRP A 185 19.30 5.01 0.26
CA TRP A 185 18.17 5.90 0.52
C TRP A 185 18.06 6.40 1.96
N ARG A 186 18.78 5.81 2.92
CA ARG A 186 18.76 6.18 4.35
C ARG A 186 19.85 7.19 4.74
N VAL A 187 20.39 7.96 3.84
CA VAL A 187 21.46 8.93 4.15
C VAL A 187 20.93 10.10 4.97
#